data_2ed70438a3cfafafc072ef9aacfd1143
#
_entry.id   2ed70438a3cfafafc072ef9aacfd1143
#
_cell.length_a   1.000
_cell.length_b   1.000
_cell.length_c   1.000
_cell.angle_alpha   90.00
_cell.angle_beta   90.00
_cell.angle_gamma   90.00
#
_symmetry.space_group_name_H-M   'P 1'
#
loop_
_entity.id
_entity.type
_entity.pdbx_description
1 polymer ?
#
loop_
_entity_poly.entity_id
_entity_poly.type
_entity_poly.pdbx_seq_one_letter_code
_entity_poly.pdbx_strand_id
1 'polypeptide(L)'
;MDIPNKVIKGKIALGKICFHKIAFLDRDGTINKDKNYIYKIDDFEFLPGVISGLKKLQQNGFLLVIVTNQSGVARGYYKEEDIEVLHKWMFQELEKSGVSIAKVYYCPHLPDATIEKYRKNCNCRKPKTELYYKAISELKRLYDLD
;
A
#
# COMPACT_ATOMS: atom_id res chain seq x y z
N MET A 1 -3.37 -0.85 7.36
CA MET A 1 -3.53 0.52 7.88
C MET A 1 -4.63 1.20 7.11
N ASP A 2 -5.61 1.69 7.83
CA ASP A 2 -6.76 2.35 7.22
C ASP A 2 -6.57 3.85 7.24
N ILE A 3 -7.22 4.55 6.30
CA ILE A 3 -7.25 6.01 6.30
C ILE A 3 -7.98 6.47 7.58
N PRO A 4 -7.43 7.43 8.33
CA PRO A 4 -8.17 8.00 9.45
C PRO A 4 -9.50 8.59 8.97
N ASN A 5 -10.52 8.50 9.80
CA ASN A 5 -11.97 8.81 9.65
C ASN A 5 -12.37 10.09 8.87
N LYS A 6 -11.65 10.46 7.81
CA LYS A 6 -11.96 11.63 6.99
C LYS A 6 -12.58 11.30 5.65
N VAL A 7 -12.90 10.03 5.43
CA VAL A 7 -13.46 9.59 4.16
C VAL A 7 -14.96 9.51 4.30
N ILE A 8 -15.66 10.27 3.49
CA ILE A 8 -17.11 10.24 3.36
C ILE A 8 -17.43 9.81 1.95
N LYS A 9 -18.10 8.65 1.78
CA LYS A 9 -18.67 8.17 0.52
C LYS A 9 -18.05 8.79 -0.74
N GLY A 10 -16.98 8.24 -1.24
CA GLY A 10 -16.32 8.70 -2.47
C GLY A 10 -15.62 10.06 -2.39
N LYS A 11 -15.53 10.67 -1.20
CA LYS A 11 -14.88 11.96 -1.00
C LYS A 11 -13.90 11.91 0.15
N ILE A 12 -12.76 12.52 -0.02
CA ILE A 12 -11.86 12.82 1.10
C ILE A 12 -12.06 14.26 1.57
N ALA A 13 -11.86 14.50 2.87
CA ALA A 13 -12.06 15.83 3.46
C ALA A 13 -11.09 16.89 2.95
N LEU A 14 -10.00 16.52 2.28
CA LEU A 14 -8.94 17.40 1.75
C LEU A 14 -9.24 17.94 0.37
N GLY A 15 -10.47 18.23 0.07
CA GLY A 15 -10.81 18.91 -1.15
C GLY A 15 -11.68 18.07 -2.07
N LYS A 16 -12.86 18.22 -2.10
CA LYS A 16 -13.93 17.90 -3.08
C LYS A 16 -13.59 16.87 -4.21
N ILE A 17 -12.63 15.96 -3.97
CA ILE A 17 -12.28 14.91 -4.93
C ILE A 17 -13.22 13.74 -4.72
N CYS A 18 -13.94 13.38 -5.79
CA CYS A 18 -14.71 12.15 -5.84
C CYS A 18 -13.86 11.05 -6.45
N PHE A 19 -13.78 9.90 -5.80
CA PHE A 19 -13.05 8.76 -6.32
C PHE A 19 -14.01 7.87 -7.11
N HIS A 20 -13.61 7.50 -8.32
CA HIS A 20 -14.37 6.61 -9.20
C HIS A 20 -13.59 5.36 -9.58
N LYS A 21 -12.28 5.37 -9.36
CA LYS A 21 -11.37 4.32 -9.82
C LYS A 21 -10.36 4.01 -8.74
N ILE A 22 -9.81 2.82 -8.77
CA ILE A 22 -8.70 2.41 -7.90
C ILE A 22 -7.44 2.31 -8.74
N ALA A 23 -6.36 2.93 -8.29
CA ALA A 23 -5.02 2.71 -8.81
C ALA A 23 -4.30 1.76 -7.86
N PHE A 24 -4.03 0.54 -8.33
CA PHE A 24 -3.21 -0.41 -7.60
C PHE A 24 -1.74 -0.20 -7.92
N LEU A 25 -0.94 0.02 -6.90
CA LEU A 25 0.46 0.37 -7.01
C LEU A 25 1.30 -0.62 -6.21
N ASP A 26 2.44 -1.04 -6.77
CA ASP A 26 3.45 -1.75 -6.00
C ASP A 26 4.20 -0.74 -5.12
N ARG A 27 4.91 -1.21 -4.11
CA ARG A 27 5.74 -0.36 -3.27
C ARG A 27 7.17 -0.29 -3.81
N ASP A 28 7.92 -1.38 -3.65
CA ASP A 28 9.34 -1.43 -4.02
C ASP A 28 9.52 -1.36 -5.56
N GLY A 29 10.26 -0.38 -6.01
CA GLY A 29 10.45 -0.11 -7.43
C GLY A 29 9.36 0.74 -8.09
N THR A 30 8.30 1.11 -7.35
CA THR A 30 7.20 1.96 -7.85
C THR A 30 7.05 3.23 -7.00
N ILE A 31 6.91 3.08 -5.70
CA ILE A 31 6.84 4.21 -4.75
C ILE A 31 8.24 4.59 -4.29
N ASN A 32 9.04 3.63 -3.91
CA ASN A 32 10.39 3.80 -3.40
C ASN A 32 11.40 3.03 -4.22
N LYS A 33 12.64 3.46 -4.16
CA LYS A 33 13.75 2.72 -4.76
C LYS A 33 13.83 1.33 -4.14
N ASP A 34 13.95 0.31 -5.00
CA ASP A 34 14.15 -1.06 -4.53
C ASP A 34 15.63 -1.25 -4.18
N LYS A 35 15.88 -1.41 -2.88
CA LYS A 35 17.22 -1.67 -2.33
C LYS A 35 17.29 -3.04 -1.66
N ASN A 36 16.42 -3.95 -2.05
CA ASN A 36 16.25 -5.28 -1.46
C ASN A 36 15.82 -5.26 0.01
N TYR A 37 14.60 -5.72 0.28
CA TYR A 37 14.07 -5.94 1.62
C TYR A 37 14.11 -4.70 2.54
N ILE A 38 13.64 -3.57 2.04
CA ILE A 38 13.57 -2.33 2.82
C ILE A 38 12.50 -2.46 3.91
N TYR A 39 12.91 -2.23 5.16
CA TYR A 39 12.01 -2.20 6.31
C TYR A 39 12.31 -1.05 7.28
N LYS A 40 13.45 -0.39 7.14
CA LYS A 40 13.83 0.76 7.96
C LYS A 40 13.47 2.07 7.27
N ILE A 41 13.03 3.03 8.07
CA ILE A 41 12.72 4.38 7.58
C ILE A 41 13.94 5.02 6.91
N ASP A 42 15.12 4.88 7.52
CA ASP A 42 16.37 5.49 7.01
C ASP A 42 16.79 4.96 5.63
N ASP A 43 16.36 3.76 5.27
CA ASP A 43 16.66 3.14 3.97
C ASP A 43 15.61 3.46 2.91
N PHE A 44 14.48 4.01 3.29
CA PHE A 44 13.36 4.28 2.39
C PHE A 44 13.60 5.59 1.63
N GLU A 45 13.60 5.50 0.32
CA GLU A 45 13.82 6.64 -0.57
C GLU A 45 12.73 6.67 -1.64
N PHE A 46 11.92 7.71 -1.65
CA PHE A 46 10.91 7.89 -2.70
C PHE A 46 11.56 8.01 -4.07
N LEU A 47 10.95 7.39 -5.07
CA LEU A 47 11.41 7.56 -6.45
C LEU A 47 11.20 9.00 -6.92
N PRO A 48 12.13 9.52 -7.77
CA PRO A 48 11.96 10.85 -8.35
C PRO A 48 10.62 10.95 -9.09
N GLY A 49 9.86 12.00 -8.81
CA GLY A 49 8.58 12.27 -9.48
C GLY A 49 7.39 11.47 -8.97
N VAL A 50 7.58 10.51 -8.05
CA VAL A 50 6.47 9.67 -7.59
C VAL A 50 5.40 10.47 -6.86
N ILE A 51 5.78 11.41 -6.00
CA ILE A 51 4.81 12.23 -5.25
C ILE A 51 3.96 13.06 -6.21
N SER A 52 4.57 13.69 -7.20
CA SER A 52 3.87 14.42 -8.25
C SER A 52 2.92 13.51 -9.05
N GLY A 53 3.36 12.32 -9.41
CA GLY A 53 2.54 11.34 -10.12
C GLY A 53 1.35 10.86 -9.29
N LEU A 54 1.54 10.58 -8.02
CA LEU A 54 0.47 10.17 -7.10
C LEU A 54 -0.57 11.30 -6.93
N LYS A 55 -0.11 12.54 -6.82
CA LYS A 55 -1.01 13.70 -6.78
C LYS A 55 -1.88 13.79 -8.03
N LYS A 56 -1.30 13.60 -9.20
CA LYS A 56 -2.05 13.61 -10.48
C LYS A 56 -3.08 12.52 -10.53
N LEU A 57 -2.75 11.30 -10.13
CA LEU A 57 -3.71 10.20 -10.05
C LEU A 57 -4.87 10.55 -9.12
N GLN A 58 -4.56 11.04 -7.92
CA GLN A 58 -5.55 11.43 -6.93
C GLN A 58 -6.47 12.54 -7.46
N GLN A 59 -5.91 13.57 -8.10
CA GLN A 59 -6.67 14.66 -8.70
C GLN A 59 -7.58 14.20 -9.83
N ASN A 60 -7.24 13.11 -10.50
CA ASN A 60 -8.04 12.51 -11.55
C ASN A 60 -9.02 11.43 -11.05
N GLY A 61 -9.30 11.41 -9.76
CA GLY A 61 -10.32 10.55 -9.16
C GLY A 61 -9.87 9.13 -8.86
N PHE A 62 -8.57 8.85 -8.87
CA PHE A 62 -8.04 7.54 -8.47
C PHE A 62 -7.83 7.47 -6.96
N LEU A 63 -8.42 6.45 -6.36
CA LEU A 63 -8.10 6.04 -5.00
C LEU A 63 -6.80 5.25 -5.04
N LEU A 64 -5.82 5.66 -4.26
CA LEU A 64 -4.48 5.07 -4.28
C LEU A 64 -4.39 3.91 -3.30
N VAL A 65 -4.07 2.72 -3.81
CA VAL A 65 -3.96 1.49 -3.03
C VAL A 65 -2.61 0.82 -3.34
N ILE A 66 -1.86 0.50 -2.30
CA ILE A 66 -0.59 -0.23 -2.44
C ILE A 66 -0.84 -1.71 -2.20
N VAL A 67 -0.34 -2.55 -3.12
CA VAL A 67 -0.34 -4.01 -3.00
C VAL A 67 1.09 -4.50 -3.22
N THR A 68 1.70 -5.07 -2.18
CA THR A 68 3.13 -5.40 -2.19
C THR A 68 3.42 -6.78 -1.61
N ASN A 69 4.37 -7.51 -2.21
CA ASN A 69 4.93 -8.71 -1.61
C ASN A 69 6.03 -8.30 -0.64
N GLN A 70 5.98 -8.81 0.58
CA GLN A 70 6.95 -8.53 1.65
C GLN A 70 7.51 -9.84 2.22
N SER A 71 8.16 -10.62 1.37
CA SER A 71 8.71 -11.93 1.73
C SER A 71 9.90 -11.88 2.69
N GLY A 72 10.45 -10.70 2.96
CA GLY A 72 11.48 -10.53 3.99
C GLY A 72 11.01 -11.00 5.37
N VAL A 73 9.72 -10.91 5.65
CA VAL A 73 9.12 -11.47 6.88
C VAL A 73 9.30 -12.97 6.91
N ALA A 74 8.93 -13.65 5.84
CA ALA A 74 9.05 -15.11 5.72
C ALA A 74 10.50 -15.59 5.77
N ARG A 75 11.43 -14.75 5.32
CA ARG A 75 12.87 -15.02 5.36
C ARG A 75 13.52 -14.74 6.71
N GLY A 76 12.79 -14.12 7.64
CA GLY A 76 13.30 -13.74 8.95
C GLY A 76 14.15 -12.47 8.96
N TYR A 77 14.11 -11.66 7.91
CA TYR A 77 14.91 -10.43 7.81
C TYR A 77 14.33 -9.29 8.66
N TYR A 78 13.02 -9.26 8.81
CA TYR A 78 12.28 -8.29 9.62
C TYR A 78 10.90 -8.84 9.97
N LYS A 79 10.20 -8.16 10.85
CA LYS A 79 8.88 -8.56 11.36
C LYS A 79 7.76 -7.76 10.70
N GLU A 80 6.52 -8.24 10.84
CA GLU A 80 5.35 -7.49 10.35
C GLU A 80 5.23 -6.12 11.02
N GLU A 81 5.57 -6.02 12.31
CA GLU A 81 5.59 -4.76 13.06
C GLU A 81 6.53 -3.73 12.42
N ASP A 82 7.66 -4.16 11.89
CA ASP A 82 8.60 -3.27 11.19
C ASP A 82 7.97 -2.70 9.90
N ILE A 83 7.22 -3.53 9.17
CA ILE A 83 6.47 -3.09 7.97
C ILE A 83 5.41 -2.06 8.36
N GLU A 84 4.67 -2.30 9.43
CA GLU A 84 3.60 -1.41 9.88
C GLU A 84 4.17 -0.03 10.27
N VAL A 85 5.28 0.00 10.98
CA VAL A 85 5.98 1.25 11.34
C VAL A 85 6.41 2.00 10.08
N LEU A 86 7.02 1.31 9.12
CA LEU A 86 7.47 1.90 7.86
C LEU A 86 6.29 2.46 7.05
N HIS A 87 5.20 1.71 6.91
CA HIS A 87 4.03 2.14 6.15
C HIS A 87 3.33 3.33 6.82
N LYS A 88 3.24 3.35 8.14
CA LYS A 88 2.69 4.50 8.87
C LYS A 88 3.50 5.77 8.61
N TRP A 89 4.82 5.67 8.67
CA TRP A 89 5.72 6.78 8.34
C TRP A 89 5.55 7.22 6.88
N MET A 90 5.50 6.28 5.95
CA MET A 90 5.31 6.55 4.53
C MET A 90 4.00 7.33 4.28
N PHE A 91 2.92 6.93 4.93
CA PHE A 91 1.64 7.65 4.84
C PHE A 91 1.76 9.08 5.33
N GLN A 92 2.42 9.29 6.48
CA GLN A 92 2.63 10.62 7.05
C GLN A 92 3.45 11.52 6.13
N GLU A 93 4.51 10.98 5.54
CA GLU A 93 5.34 11.73 4.59
C GLU A 93 4.56 12.12 3.33
N LEU A 94 3.77 11.20 2.79
CA LEU A 94 2.93 11.49 1.62
C LEU A 94 1.84 12.52 1.94
N GLU A 95 1.23 12.45 3.12
CA GLU A 95 0.22 13.43 3.55
C GLU A 95 0.77 14.84 3.63
N LYS A 96 2.02 15.02 4.03
CA LYS A 96 2.69 16.34 4.02
C LYS A 96 2.69 16.98 2.63
N SER A 97 2.69 16.17 1.59
CA SER A 97 2.63 16.62 0.19
C SER A 97 1.21 16.60 -0.39
N GLY A 98 0.19 16.35 0.41
CA GLY A 98 -1.20 16.29 -0.03
C GLY A 98 -1.60 14.99 -0.72
N VAL A 99 -0.84 13.92 -0.55
CA VAL A 99 -1.14 12.59 -1.09
C VAL A 99 -1.69 11.69 0.00
N SER A 100 -2.86 11.10 -0.23
CA SER A 100 -3.49 10.16 0.69
C SER A 100 -3.54 8.77 0.07
N ILE A 101 -2.87 7.82 0.71
CA ILE A 101 -2.98 6.40 0.36
C ILE A 101 -4.19 5.82 1.09
N ALA A 102 -5.10 5.22 0.35
CA ALA A 102 -6.32 4.64 0.92
C ALA A 102 -6.00 3.47 1.85
N LYS A 103 -5.18 2.55 1.38
CA LYS A 103 -4.76 1.39 2.16
C LYS A 103 -3.53 0.75 1.53
N VAL A 104 -2.78 0.02 2.35
CA VAL A 104 -1.72 -0.87 1.90
C VAL A 104 -2.07 -2.31 2.28
N TYR A 105 -1.92 -3.21 1.30
CA TYR A 105 -2.08 -4.64 1.48
C TYR A 105 -0.74 -5.30 1.18
N TYR A 106 -0.31 -6.22 2.03
CA TYR A 106 0.94 -6.92 1.79
C TYR A 106 0.80 -8.43 2.04
N CYS A 107 1.63 -9.20 1.36
CA CYS A 107 1.76 -10.64 1.56
C CYS A 107 3.11 -10.93 2.22
N PRO A 108 3.12 -11.50 3.45
CA PRO A 108 4.36 -11.85 4.14
C PRO A 108 4.83 -13.27 3.84
N HIS A 109 4.08 -14.04 3.04
CA HIS A 109 4.30 -15.47 2.87
C HIS A 109 5.32 -15.80 1.79
N LEU A 110 5.90 -16.99 1.89
CA LEU A 110 6.75 -17.60 0.88
C LEU A 110 6.59 -19.12 0.99
N PRO A 111 6.47 -19.87 -0.13
CA PRO A 111 6.25 -21.32 -0.07
C PRO A 111 7.37 -22.10 0.63
N ASP A 112 8.60 -21.63 0.51
CA ASP A 112 9.82 -22.22 1.10
C ASP A 112 10.40 -21.34 2.21
N ALA A 113 9.54 -20.63 2.95
CA ALA A 113 9.95 -19.71 4.00
C ALA A 113 10.80 -20.39 5.08
N THR A 114 11.80 -19.65 5.57
CA THR A 114 12.60 -20.05 6.73
C THR A 114 11.75 -20.04 8.01
N ILE A 115 10.87 -19.06 8.16
CA ILE A 115 9.95 -18.95 9.29
C ILE A 115 8.71 -19.79 9.01
N GLU A 116 8.49 -20.83 9.82
CA GLU A 116 7.41 -21.79 9.64
C GLU A 116 6.02 -21.14 9.55
N LYS A 117 5.74 -20.16 10.39
CA LYS A 117 4.48 -19.40 10.41
C LYS A 117 4.11 -18.82 9.04
N TYR A 118 5.11 -18.42 8.26
CA TYR A 118 4.94 -17.77 6.96
C TYR A 118 5.20 -18.72 5.78
N ARG A 119 5.53 -19.96 6.05
CA ARG A 119 5.73 -21.00 5.02
C ARG A 119 4.37 -21.48 4.50
N LYS A 120 3.93 -20.85 3.42
CA LYS A 120 2.60 -21.10 2.90
C LYS A 120 2.54 -20.82 1.41
N ASN A 121 1.90 -21.71 0.66
CA ASN A 121 1.49 -21.45 -0.71
C ASN A 121 0.13 -20.73 -0.68
N CYS A 122 0.17 -19.43 -0.40
CA CYS A 122 -1.01 -18.59 -0.22
C CYS A 122 -1.59 -18.12 -1.56
N ASN A 123 -2.76 -17.47 -1.50
CA ASN A 123 -3.39 -16.80 -2.64
C ASN A 123 -3.15 -15.28 -2.64
N CYS A 124 -2.52 -14.75 -1.59
CA CYS A 124 -2.26 -13.31 -1.45
C CYS A 124 -0.97 -12.83 -2.12
N ARG A 125 -0.01 -13.73 -2.39
CA ARG A 125 1.25 -13.37 -3.04
C ARG A 125 1.05 -13.08 -4.53
N LYS A 126 1.40 -11.86 -4.96
CA LYS A 126 1.39 -11.52 -6.39
C LYS A 126 2.29 -12.48 -7.20
N PRO A 127 1.89 -12.94 -8.38
CA PRO A 127 0.79 -12.46 -9.23
C PRO A 127 -0.61 -12.99 -8.89
N LYS A 128 -0.79 -13.73 -7.81
CA LYS A 128 -2.12 -14.14 -7.35
C LYS A 128 -2.92 -12.92 -6.88
N THR A 129 -4.24 -13.03 -6.90
CA THR A 129 -5.14 -11.86 -6.94
C THR A 129 -5.92 -11.58 -5.66
N GLU A 130 -5.74 -12.38 -4.61
CA GLU A 130 -6.53 -12.27 -3.39
C GLU A 130 -6.54 -10.87 -2.78
N LEU A 131 -5.36 -10.20 -2.71
CA LEU A 131 -5.27 -8.87 -2.12
C LEU A 131 -6.02 -7.80 -2.94
N TYR A 132 -6.06 -7.95 -4.25
CA TYR A 132 -6.80 -7.02 -5.12
C TYR A 132 -8.31 -7.14 -4.89
N TYR A 133 -8.85 -8.35 -4.86
CA TYR A 133 -10.27 -8.56 -4.59
C TYR A 133 -10.67 -8.15 -3.19
N LYS A 134 -9.81 -8.41 -2.21
CA LYS A 134 -10.00 -7.95 -0.83
C LYS A 134 -10.09 -6.42 -0.78
N ALA A 135 -9.17 -5.74 -1.43
CA ALA A 135 -9.15 -4.28 -1.51
C ALA A 135 -10.43 -3.74 -2.16
N ILE A 136 -10.81 -4.28 -3.30
CA ILE A 136 -12.04 -3.87 -4.01
C ILE A 136 -13.26 -4.03 -3.11
N SER A 137 -13.40 -5.18 -2.47
CA SER A 137 -14.53 -5.47 -1.59
C SER A 137 -14.61 -4.49 -0.40
N GLU A 138 -13.49 -4.22 0.25
CA GLU A 138 -13.45 -3.31 1.39
C GLU A 138 -13.68 -1.85 0.98
N LEU A 139 -13.04 -1.42 -0.10
CA LEU A 139 -13.07 -0.02 -0.52
C LEU A 139 -14.37 0.38 -1.22
N LYS A 140 -15.04 -0.54 -1.91
CA LYS A 140 -16.37 -0.29 -2.47
C LYS A 140 -17.36 0.18 -1.41
N ARG A 141 -17.30 -0.44 -0.23
CA ARG A 141 -18.19 -0.09 0.88
C ARG A 141 -17.89 1.29 1.48
N LEU A 142 -16.61 1.67 1.48
CA LEU A 142 -16.16 2.91 2.10
C LEU A 142 -16.27 4.13 1.18
N TYR A 143 -16.11 3.92 -0.12
CA TYR A 143 -15.96 5.01 -1.09
C TYR A 143 -17.09 5.10 -2.13
N ASP A 144 -18.09 4.25 -2.05
CA ASP A 144 -19.20 4.22 -3.01
C ASP A 144 -18.70 4.20 -4.47
N LEU A 145 -17.75 3.29 -4.74
CA LEU A 145 -17.15 3.10 -6.06
C LEU A 145 -18.07 2.28 -6.96
N ASP A 146 -18.14 2.65 -8.24
CA ASP A 146 -18.91 1.94 -9.27
C ASP A 146 -18.31 0.57 -9.62
#